data_ddd3594d09b95b89212c0ea8602ddedf
#
_entry.id   ddd3594d09b95b89212c0ea8602ddedf
#
_cell.length_a   1.000
_cell.length_b   1.000
_cell.length_c   1.000
_cell.angle_alpha   90.00
_cell.angle_beta   90.00
_cell.angle_gamma   90.00
#
_symmetry.space_group_name_H-M   'P 1'
#
loop_
_entity.id
_entity.type
_entity.pdbx_description
1 polymer ?
#
loop_
_entity_poly.entity_id
_entity_poly.type
_entity_poly.pdbx_seq_one_letter_code
_entity_poly.pdbx_strand_id
1 'polypeptide(L)'
;MTSNRNSIIERTMKLYVAALSDAADEIGLGQVCMDRGIIPLTKNKRMAGFARTGKLTRSPANRPYDEKQLDVFMSLATDAVDGDIIVIDMAGATDCSAWGQILTKIGIPRGVKGAVVDGTSRDIHDIDAMNFTVFARGCHPGTMRGRLDMESVQSPIVCGGVSVHPGNLIFGDGDGIVVIPADRIEEVLKHAEQVVATDDWWADKLDEGKDPHDLHKERPIP
;
A
#
# COMPACT_ATOMS: atom_id res chain seq x y z
N MET A 1 -17.24 8.56 11.39
CA MET A 1 -16.05 7.76 11.07
C MET A 1 -15.49 8.05 9.67
N THR A 2 -16.32 8.15 8.63
CA THR A 2 -15.88 8.41 7.23
C THR A 2 -15.18 9.75 7.04
N SER A 3 -15.61 10.82 7.70
CA SER A 3 -14.99 12.16 7.60
C SER A 3 -13.55 12.18 8.10
N ASN A 4 -13.20 11.39 9.12
CA ASN A 4 -11.84 11.31 9.63
C ASN A 4 -10.91 10.52 8.68
N ARG A 5 -11.40 9.42 8.07
CA ARG A 5 -10.61 8.64 7.09
C ARG A 5 -10.22 9.50 5.88
N ASN A 6 -11.17 10.25 5.31
CA ASN A 6 -10.91 11.09 4.16
C ASN A 6 -9.89 12.20 4.47
N SER A 7 -9.99 12.84 5.64
CA SER A 7 -9.01 13.83 6.09
C SER A 7 -7.60 13.25 6.22
N ILE A 8 -7.46 12.03 6.79
CA ILE A 8 -6.17 11.34 6.89
C ILE A 8 -5.61 11.06 5.48
N ILE A 9 -6.44 10.51 4.57
CA ILE A 9 -6.02 10.23 3.19
C ILE A 9 -5.56 11.52 2.48
N GLU A 10 -6.33 12.60 2.59
CA GLU A 10 -5.99 13.89 1.96
C GLU A 10 -4.67 14.47 2.49
N ARG A 11 -4.42 14.38 3.81
CA ARG A 11 -3.14 14.80 4.41
C ARG A 11 -2.00 13.92 3.91
N THR A 12 -2.17 12.60 3.95
CA THR A 12 -1.16 11.65 3.50
C THR A 12 -0.80 11.85 2.03
N MET A 13 -1.77 12.14 1.17
CA MET A 13 -1.53 12.39 -0.26
C MET A 13 -0.72 13.66 -0.55
N LYS A 14 -0.49 14.52 0.42
CA LYS A 14 0.41 15.70 0.30
C LYS A 14 1.86 15.38 0.69
N LEU A 15 2.09 14.22 1.28
CA LEU A 15 3.39 13.75 1.75
C LEU A 15 4.05 12.83 0.69
N TYR A 16 5.23 12.32 0.95
CA TYR A 16 5.92 11.30 0.19
C TYR A 16 6.42 10.17 1.12
N VAL A 17 6.69 8.99 0.54
CA VAL A 17 7.03 7.77 1.31
C VAL A 17 8.23 8.00 2.23
N ALA A 18 9.29 8.71 1.75
CA ALA A 18 10.47 8.97 2.56
C ALA A 18 10.14 9.78 3.82
N ALA A 19 9.34 10.86 3.71
CA ALA A 19 8.97 11.66 4.88
C ALA A 19 8.18 10.87 5.94
N LEU A 20 7.34 9.92 5.51
CA LEU A 20 6.63 9.03 6.44
C LEU A 20 7.56 7.98 7.06
N SER A 21 8.57 7.51 6.30
CA SER A 21 9.60 6.61 6.81
C SER A 21 10.45 7.30 7.87
N ASP A 22 10.96 8.50 7.58
CA ASP A 22 11.79 9.28 8.50
C ASP A 22 11.02 9.61 9.78
N ALA A 23 9.77 10.05 9.64
CA ALA A 23 8.90 10.30 10.79
C ALA A 23 8.65 9.04 11.64
N ALA A 24 8.54 7.87 11.02
CA ALA A 24 8.37 6.60 11.73
C ALA A 24 9.65 6.21 12.49
N ASP A 25 10.82 6.45 11.89
CA ASP A 25 12.12 6.21 12.52
C ASP A 25 12.34 7.14 13.72
N GLU A 26 12.03 8.45 13.59
CA GLU A 26 12.12 9.42 14.69
C GLU A 26 11.34 9.00 15.93
N ILE A 27 10.17 8.39 15.75
CA ILE A 27 9.32 7.94 16.88
C ILE A 27 9.51 6.47 17.23
N GLY A 28 10.51 5.81 16.63
CA GLY A 28 10.92 4.45 16.99
C GLY A 28 9.94 3.34 16.60
N LEU A 29 9.21 3.47 15.46
CA LEU A 29 8.27 2.44 15.00
C LEU A 29 8.96 1.20 14.41
N GLY A 30 10.26 1.26 14.12
CA GLY A 30 10.98 0.19 13.45
C GLY A 30 10.63 0.06 11.99
N GLN A 31 10.66 -1.16 11.43
CA GLN A 31 10.49 -1.39 10.00
C GLN A 31 9.04 -1.16 9.56
N VAL A 32 8.79 -0.07 8.87
CA VAL A 32 7.50 0.29 8.27
C VAL A 32 7.49 0.19 6.74
N CYS A 33 8.68 0.17 6.10
CA CYS A 33 8.81 0.09 4.65
C CYS A 33 8.73 -1.35 4.16
N MET A 34 7.88 -1.61 3.16
CA MET A 34 7.82 -2.91 2.49
C MET A 34 9.06 -3.18 1.64
N ASP A 35 9.34 -4.47 1.38
CA ASP A 35 10.40 -4.92 0.52
C ASP A 35 10.36 -4.24 -0.86
N ARG A 36 11.50 -3.80 -1.33
CA ARG A 36 11.68 -3.13 -2.63
C ARG A 36 11.24 -3.94 -3.85
N GLY A 37 11.01 -5.24 -3.69
CA GLY A 37 10.49 -6.09 -4.75
C GLY A 37 8.99 -5.90 -5.00
N ILE A 38 8.27 -5.18 -4.14
CA ILE A 38 6.88 -4.76 -4.38
C ILE A 38 6.93 -3.39 -5.06
N ILE A 39 6.71 -3.36 -6.37
CA ILE A 39 6.86 -2.18 -7.23
C ILE A 39 5.53 -1.73 -7.82
N PRO A 40 5.37 -0.44 -8.17
CA PRO A 40 4.18 0.01 -8.89
C PRO A 40 4.15 -0.59 -10.30
N LEU A 41 3.04 -1.23 -10.65
CA LEU A 41 2.82 -1.84 -11.97
C LEU A 41 2.01 -0.94 -12.91
N THR A 42 1.34 0.08 -12.40
CA THR A 42 0.51 1.03 -13.14
C THR A 42 1.20 2.40 -13.25
N LYS A 43 0.75 3.25 -14.18
CA LYS A 43 1.31 4.59 -14.38
C LYS A 43 1.06 5.49 -13.19
N ASN A 44 -0.16 5.46 -12.63
CA ASN A 44 -0.41 6.08 -11.35
C ASN A 44 0.30 5.28 -10.26
N LYS A 45 1.26 5.92 -9.60
CA LYS A 45 2.10 5.30 -8.58
C LYS A 45 1.75 5.76 -7.17
N ARG A 46 0.73 6.62 -7.01
CA ARG A 46 0.38 7.19 -5.70
C ARG A 46 -0.97 6.67 -5.23
N MET A 47 -0.98 6.22 -3.99
CA MET A 47 -2.21 5.82 -3.31
C MET A 47 -2.05 6.01 -1.80
N ALA A 48 -3.13 6.39 -1.11
CA ALA A 48 -3.23 6.41 0.33
C ALA A 48 -4.58 5.81 0.76
N GLY A 49 -4.57 5.03 1.83
CA GLY A 49 -5.81 4.43 2.35
C GLY A 49 -5.54 3.44 3.48
N PHE A 50 -6.57 2.74 3.89
CA PHE A 50 -6.51 1.85 5.04
C PHE A 50 -6.50 0.39 4.61
N ALA A 51 -5.64 -0.41 5.22
CA ALA A 51 -5.47 -1.81 4.86
C ALA A 51 -6.74 -2.63 5.05
N ARG A 52 -7.18 -3.27 3.98
CA ARG A 52 -8.11 -4.39 3.97
C ARG A 52 -7.34 -5.63 3.54
N THR A 53 -7.09 -6.52 4.48
CA THR A 53 -6.10 -7.58 4.35
C THR A 53 -6.71 -8.90 3.88
N GLY A 54 -5.94 -9.63 3.06
CA GLY A 54 -6.25 -11.00 2.65
C GLY A 54 -5.00 -11.86 2.66
N LYS A 55 -5.10 -13.08 3.21
CA LYS A 55 -4.03 -14.05 3.22
C LYS A 55 -4.41 -15.26 2.38
N LEU A 56 -3.53 -15.61 1.47
CA LEU A 56 -3.63 -16.80 0.62
C LEU A 56 -2.64 -17.87 1.10
N THR A 57 -2.99 -19.12 0.84
CA THR A 57 -2.13 -20.28 1.08
C THR A 57 -2.15 -21.20 -0.13
N ARG A 58 -1.14 -22.08 -0.27
CA ARG A 58 -1.13 -23.06 -1.36
C ARG A 58 -2.28 -24.05 -1.22
N SER A 59 -3.05 -24.22 -2.30
CA SER A 59 -4.06 -25.27 -2.37
C SER A 59 -3.40 -26.65 -2.32
N PRO A 60 -4.03 -27.62 -1.64
CA PRO A 60 -3.57 -29.02 -1.69
C PRO A 60 -3.51 -29.54 -3.13
N ALA A 61 -2.49 -30.35 -3.41
CA ALA A 61 -2.34 -30.94 -4.74
C ALA A 61 -3.59 -31.79 -5.10
N ASN A 62 -4.03 -31.65 -6.37
CA ASN A 62 -5.18 -32.37 -6.93
C ASN A 62 -6.54 -32.08 -6.26
N ARG A 63 -6.66 -31.00 -5.48
CA ARG A 63 -7.96 -30.59 -4.95
C ARG A 63 -8.78 -29.95 -6.09
N PRO A 64 -10.07 -30.37 -6.29
CA PRO A 64 -10.97 -29.65 -7.18
C PRO A 64 -11.11 -28.17 -6.74
N TYR A 65 -11.25 -27.30 -7.70
CA TYR A 65 -11.53 -25.90 -7.42
C TYR A 65 -12.84 -25.76 -6.63
N ASP A 66 -12.79 -25.03 -5.53
CA ASP A 66 -13.95 -24.75 -4.67
C ASP A 66 -14.45 -23.33 -4.94
N GLU A 67 -15.69 -23.22 -5.47
CA GLU A 67 -16.31 -21.90 -5.77
C GLU A 67 -16.46 -21.03 -4.52
N LYS A 68 -16.63 -21.62 -3.33
CA LYS A 68 -16.69 -20.87 -2.07
C LYS A 68 -15.39 -20.12 -1.78
N GLN A 69 -14.26 -20.63 -2.23
CA GLN A 69 -12.98 -19.92 -2.13
C GLN A 69 -12.96 -18.64 -2.98
N LEU A 70 -13.64 -18.67 -4.13
CA LEU A 70 -13.79 -17.48 -4.96
C LEU A 70 -14.67 -16.43 -4.26
N ASP A 71 -15.76 -16.82 -3.65
CA ASP A 71 -16.67 -15.90 -2.94
C ASP A 71 -15.94 -15.22 -1.79
N VAL A 72 -15.20 -15.98 -0.98
CA VAL A 72 -14.38 -15.42 0.10
C VAL A 72 -13.30 -14.49 -0.43
N PHE A 73 -12.63 -14.85 -1.53
CA PHE A 73 -11.64 -14.00 -2.15
C PHE A 73 -12.25 -12.69 -2.72
N MET A 74 -13.40 -12.81 -3.38
CA MET A 74 -14.12 -11.64 -3.90
C MET A 74 -14.58 -10.69 -2.78
N SER A 75 -14.81 -11.18 -1.56
CA SER A 75 -15.22 -10.37 -0.42
C SER A 75 -14.19 -9.29 -0.05
N LEU A 76 -12.91 -9.47 -0.44
CA LEU A 76 -11.90 -8.42 -0.32
C LEU A 76 -12.33 -7.13 -1.02
N ALA A 77 -12.94 -7.26 -2.20
CA ALA A 77 -13.39 -6.11 -2.98
C ALA A 77 -14.88 -5.80 -2.80
N THR A 78 -15.76 -6.83 -2.61
CA THR A 78 -17.22 -6.61 -2.48
C THR A 78 -17.62 -5.99 -1.16
N ASP A 79 -16.88 -6.27 -0.09
CA ASP A 79 -17.17 -5.75 1.25
C ASP A 79 -16.22 -4.60 1.64
N ALA A 80 -15.44 -4.10 0.69
CA ALA A 80 -14.59 -2.93 0.89
C ALA A 80 -15.42 -1.67 1.12
N VAL A 81 -14.86 -0.74 1.89
CA VAL A 81 -15.46 0.57 2.16
C VAL A 81 -14.57 1.68 1.58
N ASP A 82 -15.14 2.89 1.44
CA ASP A 82 -14.39 4.03 0.90
C ASP A 82 -13.11 4.29 1.69
N GLY A 83 -12.01 4.45 0.95
CA GLY A 83 -10.68 4.65 1.51
C GLY A 83 -9.90 3.35 1.80
N ASP A 84 -10.42 2.18 1.48
CA ASP A 84 -9.65 0.94 1.63
C ASP A 84 -8.58 0.78 0.54
N ILE A 85 -7.46 0.16 0.93
CA ILE A 85 -6.46 -0.43 0.05
C ILE A 85 -6.45 -1.93 0.32
N ILE A 86 -6.59 -2.72 -0.74
CA ILE A 86 -6.54 -4.18 -0.63
C ILE A 86 -5.09 -4.62 -0.51
N VAL A 87 -4.73 -5.33 0.57
CA VAL A 87 -3.39 -5.84 0.80
C VAL A 87 -3.42 -7.36 0.87
N ILE A 88 -2.70 -8.02 -0.04
CA ILE A 88 -2.76 -9.48 -0.21
C ILE A 88 -1.38 -10.09 0.02
N ASP A 89 -1.30 -10.99 1.00
CA ASP A 89 -0.19 -11.92 1.18
C ASP A 89 -0.48 -13.19 0.33
N MET A 90 0.38 -13.43 -0.66
CA MET A 90 0.29 -14.62 -1.54
C MET A 90 1.17 -15.79 -1.06
N ALA A 91 1.66 -15.78 0.17
CA ALA A 91 2.56 -16.82 0.70
C ALA A 91 3.77 -17.08 -0.21
N GLY A 92 4.35 -16.02 -0.81
CA GLY A 92 5.49 -16.11 -1.72
C GLY A 92 5.19 -16.67 -3.12
N ALA A 93 3.91 -16.87 -3.49
CA ALA A 93 3.54 -17.38 -4.80
C ALA A 93 3.77 -16.34 -5.91
N THR A 94 4.51 -16.73 -6.95
CA THR A 94 4.77 -15.90 -8.15
C THR A 94 4.35 -16.61 -9.45
N ASP A 95 3.83 -17.83 -9.36
CA ASP A 95 3.40 -18.67 -10.48
C ASP A 95 1.91 -18.54 -10.82
N CYS A 96 1.23 -17.56 -10.20
CA CYS A 96 -0.16 -17.22 -10.46
C CYS A 96 -0.48 -15.83 -9.90
N SER A 97 -1.54 -15.19 -10.40
CA SER A 97 -1.96 -13.85 -9.99
C SER A 97 -3.18 -13.87 -9.09
N ALA A 98 -3.16 -13.02 -8.05
CA ALA A 98 -4.27 -12.82 -7.12
C ALA A 98 -5.07 -11.54 -7.39
N TRP A 99 -4.57 -10.58 -8.16
CA TRP A 99 -5.29 -9.36 -8.49
C TRP A 99 -5.42 -9.20 -10.01
N GLY A 100 -6.52 -8.60 -10.47
CA GLY A 100 -6.76 -8.36 -11.87
C GLY A 100 -7.94 -7.41 -12.12
N GLN A 101 -8.28 -7.22 -13.39
CA GLN A 101 -9.30 -6.27 -13.86
C GLN A 101 -10.65 -6.41 -13.16
N ILE A 102 -11.13 -7.64 -12.94
CA ILE A 102 -12.48 -7.87 -12.39
C ILE A 102 -12.57 -7.34 -10.94
N LEU A 103 -11.59 -7.69 -10.09
CA LEU A 103 -11.56 -7.18 -8.71
C LEU A 103 -11.42 -5.67 -8.67
N THR A 104 -10.63 -5.09 -9.57
CA THR A 104 -10.50 -3.64 -9.72
C THR A 104 -11.85 -3.00 -10.05
N LYS A 105 -12.60 -3.53 -11.03
CA LYS A 105 -13.94 -3.05 -11.38
C LYS A 105 -14.96 -3.20 -10.25
N ILE A 106 -14.82 -4.20 -9.40
CA ILE A 106 -15.65 -4.38 -8.21
C ILE A 106 -15.29 -3.35 -7.14
N GLY A 107 -14.01 -3.08 -6.93
CA GLY A 107 -13.51 -2.21 -5.86
C GLY A 107 -13.72 -0.71 -6.12
N ILE A 108 -13.53 -0.25 -7.36
CA ILE A 108 -13.63 1.19 -7.71
C ILE A 108 -14.96 1.84 -7.24
N PRO A 109 -16.15 1.31 -7.54
CA PRO A 109 -17.40 1.92 -7.08
C PRO A 109 -17.61 1.85 -5.56
N ARG A 110 -16.79 1.08 -4.83
CA ARG A 110 -16.78 1.00 -3.37
C ARG A 110 -15.75 1.94 -2.74
N GLY A 111 -15.02 2.69 -3.57
CA GLY A 111 -14.03 3.65 -3.12
C GLY A 111 -12.68 3.03 -2.74
N VAL A 112 -12.35 1.81 -3.21
CA VAL A 112 -11.03 1.22 -3.06
C VAL A 112 -9.99 2.09 -3.76
N LYS A 113 -8.92 2.47 -3.04
CA LYS A 113 -7.90 3.41 -3.52
C LYS A 113 -6.73 2.75 -4.24
N GLY A 114 -6.54 1.44 -4.08
CA GLY A 114 -5.46 0.69 -4.71
C GLY A 114 -5.36 -0.74 -4.20
N ALA A 115 -4.38 -1.47 -4.73
CA ALA A 115 -4.07 -2.82 -4.28
C ALA A 115 -2.55 -3.01 -4.11
N VAL A 116 -2.16 -3.72 -3.05
CA VAL A 116 -0.79 -4.19 -2.79
C VAL A 116 -0.83 -5.71 -2.76
N VAL A 117 0.00 -6.34 -3.57
CA VAL A 117 0.03 -7.81 -3.69
C VAL A 117 1.46 -8.30 -3.46
N ASP A 118 1.70 -8.98 -2.35
CA ASP A 118 2.97 -9.66 -2.10
C ASP A 118 3.05 -10.95 -2.91
N GLY A 119 3.12 -10.78 -4.21
CA GLY A 119 3.05 -11.76 -5.26
C GLY A 119 2.81 -11.10 -6.60
N THR A 120 1.99 -11.68 -7.49
CA THR A 120 1.79 -11.15 -8.85
C THR A 120 0.35 -10.72 -9.12
N SER A 121 0.22 -9.77 -10.06
CA SER A 121 -1.04 -9.27 -10.62
C SER A 121 -1.13 -9.58 -12.13
N ARG A 122 -2.31 -9.40 -12.72
CA ARG A 122 -2.54 -9.51 -14.18
C ARG A 122 -3.48 -8.42 -14.67
N ASP A 123 -3.72 -8.40 -15.97
CA ASP A 123 -4.60 -7.42 -16.64
C ASP A 123 -4.15 -5.96 -16.43
N ILE A 124 -2.83 -5.74 -16.27
CA ILE A 124 -2.28 -4.42 -15.87
C ILE A 124 -2.62 -3.33 -16.88
N HIS A 125 -2.66 -3.64 -18.18
CA HIS A 125 -3.07 -2.68 -19.21
C HIS A 125 -4.49 -2.14 -18.97
N ASP A 126 -5.43 -3.03 -18.66
CA ASP A 126 -6.83 -2.66 -18.40
C ASP A 126 -7.00 -1.93 -17.05
N ILE A 127 -6.22 -2.34 -16.04
CA ILE A 127 -6.20 -1.68 -14.73
C ILE A 127 -5.64 -0.26 -14.85
N ASP A 128 -4.56 -0.07 -15.61
CA ASP A 128 -3.96 1.23 -15.88
C ASP A 128 -4.93 2.18 -16.60
N ALA A 129 -5.70 1.64 -17.58
CA ALA A 129 -6.75 2.40 -18.27
C ALA A 129 -7.90 2.88 -17.32
N MET A 130 -8.08 2.22 -16.18
CA MET A 130 -9.03 2.63 -15.13
C MET A 130 -8.42 3.63 -14.13
N ASN A 131 -7.17 4.07 -14.32
CA ASN A 131 -6.40 4.91 -13.41
C ASN A 131 -6.35 4.36 -11.96
N PHE A 132 -6.29 3.03 -11.82
CA PHE A 132 -6.21 2.37 -10.54
C PHE A 132 -4.77 1.95 -10.22
N THR A 133 -4.33 2.17 -8.99
CA THR A 133 -2.95 1.91 -8.57
C THR A 133 -2.79 0.48 -8.08
N VAL A 134 -1.80 -0.25 -8.64
CA VAL A 134 -1.43 -1.58 -8.19
C VAL A 134 0.07 -1.64 -7.94
N PHE A 135 0.43 -2.12 -6.75
CA PHE A 135 1.79 -2.52 -6.40
C PHE A 135 1.85 -4.04 -6.28
N ALA A 136 2.86 -4.67 -6.87
CA ALA A 136 3.08 -6.11 -6.77
C ALA A 136 4.54 -6.47 -7.07
N ARG A 137 4.91 -7.74 -6.87
CA ARG A 137 6.25 -8.24 -7.24
C ARG A 137 6.43 -8.42 -8.75
N GLY A 138 5.35 -8.33 -9.52
CA GLY A 138 5.36 -8.45 -10.96
C GLY A 138 4.03 -8.92 -11.54
N CYS A 139 4.08 -9.37 -12.82
CA CYS A 139 2.91 -9.83 -13.54
C CYS A 139 3.01 -11.34 -13.83
N HIS A 140 1.87 -12.03 -13.78
CA HIS A 140 1.75 -13.40 -14.24
C HIS A 140 0.36 -13.64 -14.86
N PRO A 141 0.23 -14.26 -16.06
CA PRO A 141 -1.08 -14.42 -16.72
C PRO A 141 -1.98 -15.47 -16.07
N GLY A 142 -1.39 -16.45 -15.36
CA GLY A 142 -2.13 -17.54 -14.72
C GLY A 142 -3.01 -17.06 -13.55
N THR A 143 -4.17 -17.70 -13.39
CA THR A 143 -5.08 -17.43 -12.26
C THR A 143 -4.65 -18.19 -11.00
N MET A 144 -5.01 -17.67 -9.83
CA MET A 144 -4.85 -18.35 -8.55
C MET A 144 -5.76 -19.61 -8.39
N ARG A 145 -6.79 -19.74 -9.22
CA ARG A 145 -7.77 -20.87 -9.11
C ARG A 145 -7.07 -22.21 -9.15
N GLY A 146 -7.32 -23.05 -8.13
CA GLY A 146 -6.72 -24.37 -7.97
C GLY A 146 -5.23 -24.36 -7.61
N ARG A 147 -4.64 -23.16 -7.35
CA ARG A 147 -3.26 -22.99 -6.91
C ARG A 147 -3.15 -22.39 -5.51
N LEU A 148 -4.05 -21.46 -5.20
CA LEU A 148 -4.14 -20.80 -3.91
C LEU A 148 -5.57 -20.80 -3.40
N ASP A 149 -5.73 -20.95 -2.10
CA ASP A 149 -6.97 -20.83 -1.34
C ASP A 149 -6.90 -19.61 -0.43
N MET A 150 -8.05 -19.00 -0.11
CA MET A 150 -8.13 -17.99 0.95
C MET A 150 -7.95 -18.66 2.31
N GLU A 151 -6.93 -18.24 3.04
CA GLU A 151 -6.71 -18.63 4.42
C GLU A 151 -7.51 -17.71 5.38
N SER A 152 -7.43 -16.39 5.16
CA SER A 152 -8.16 -15.43 5.98
C SER A 152 -8.40 -14.11 5.28
N VAL A 153 -9.46 -13.40 5.71
CA VAL A 153 -9.78 -12.02 5.32
C VAL A 153 -9.85 -11.19 6.60
N GLN A 154 -9.38 -9.93 6.54
CA GLN A 154 -9.38 -9.00 7.68
C GLN A 154 -8.70 -9.56 8.93
N SER A 155 -7.59 -10.26 8.74
CA SER A 155 -6.68 -10.74 9.78
C SER A 155 -5.31 -10.12 9.58
N PRO A 156 -4.45 -10.06 10.62
CA PRO A 156 -3.06 -9.65 10.46
C PRO A 156 -2.33 -10.54 9.45
N ILE A 157 -1.53 -9.91 8.59
CA ILE A 157 -0.71 -10.58 7.57
C ILE A 157 0.72 -10.05 7.61
N VAL A 158 1.63 -10.70 6.89
CA VAL A 158 2.94 -10.15 6.55
C VAL A 158 2.95 -9.86 5.05
N CYS A 159 3.24 -8.62 4.67
CA CYS A 159 3.32 -8.19 3.28
C CYS A 159 4.60 -7.41 3.07
N GLY A 160 5.43 -7.82 2.12
CA GLY A 160 6.74 -7.20 1.90
C GLY A 160 7.64 -7.18 3.15
N GLY A 161 7.54 -8.19 4.01
CA GLY A 161 8.32 -8.27 5.25
C GLY A 161 7.81 -7.40 6.40
N VAL A 162 6.71 -6.64 6.20
CA VAL A 162 6.09 -5.79 7.21
C VAL A 162 4.80 -6.41 7.72
N SER A 163 4.56 -6.34 9.03
CA SER A 163 3.27 -6.74 9.62
C SER A 163 2.19 -5.72 9.26
N VAL A 164 1.11 -6.19 8.63
CA VAL A 164 -0.03 -5.36 8.22
C VAL A 164 -1.28 -5.83 8.94
N HIS A 165 -1.85 -4.96 9.76
CA HIS A 165 -3.12 -5.19 10.42
C HIS A 165 -4.26 -4.49 9.67
N PRO A 166 -5.49 -5.05 9.66
CA PRO A 166 -6.65 -4.33 9.16
C PRO A 166 -6.75 -2.91 9.75
N GLY A 167 -6.94 -1.91 8.90
CA GLY A 167 -7.02 -0.51 9.32
C GLY A 167 -5.69 0.22 9.47
N ASN A 168 -4.52 -0.42 9.30
CA ASN A 168 -3.26 0.31 9.17
C ASN A 168 -3.32 1.27 7.98
N LEU A 169 -2.68 2.44 8.09
CA LEU A 169 -2.54 3.34 6.95
C LEU A 169 -1.48 2.79 6.00
N ILE A 170 -1.85 2.68 4.74
CA ILE A 170 -0.96 2.30 3.64
C ILE A 170 -0.76 3.54 2.77
N PHE A 171 0.49 3.87 2.50
CA PHE A 171 0.83 4.87 1.51
C PHE A 171 1.89 4.34 0.58
N GLY A 172 1.69 4.54 -0.71
CA GLY A 172 2.65 4.15 -1.75
C GLY A 172 2.88 5.26 -2.75
N ASP A 173 4.12 5.41 -3.21
CA ASP A 173 4.52 6.27 -4.32
C ASP A 173 5.64 5.62 -5.17
N GLY A 174 6.41 6.43 -5.92
CA GLY A 174 7.48 5.93 -6.79
C GLY A 174 8.62 5.21 -6.07
N ASP A 175 8.83 5.51 -4.79
CA ASP A 175 9.93 4.98 -3.99
C ASP A 175 9.56 3.67 -3.26
N GLY A 176 8.25 3.40 -3.09
CA GLY A 176 7.81 2.17 -2.44
C GLY A 176 6.53 2.33 -1.63
N ILE A 177 6.42 1.55 -0.56
CA ILE A 177 5.22 1.51 0.30
C ILE A 177 5.63 1.57 1.76
N VAL A 178 4.92 2.40 2.54
CA VAL A 178 4.99 2.40 4.00
C VAL A 178 3.68 1.95 4.61
N VAL A 179 3.78 1.32 5.80
CA VAL A 179 2.66 0.83 6.61
C VAL A 179 2.72 1.49 7.97
N ILE A 180 1.72 2.28 8.31
CA ILE A 180 1.66 2.96 9.60
C ILE A 180 0.58 2.31 10.48
N PRO A 181 0.91 1.86 11.70
CA PRO A 181 -0.06 1.31 12.64
C PRO A 181 -1.20 2.28 12.92
N ALA A 182 -2.44 1.76 13.01
CA ALA A 182 -3.64 2.57 13.10
C ALA A 182 -3.66 3.53 14.31
N ASP A 183 -3.07 3.12 15.42
CA ASP A 183 -2.97 3.90 16.67
C ASP A 183 -1.86 4.95 16.64
N ARG A 184 -0.96 4.93 15.63
CA ARG A 184 0.16 5.85 15.50
C ARG A 184 0.02 6.81 14.31
N ILE A 185 -1.08 6.75 13.54
CA ILE A 185 -1.27 7.52 12.31
C ILE A 185 -1.12 9.03 12.56
N GLU A 186 -1.83 9.59 13.53
CA GLU A 186 -1.80 11.04 13.77
C GLU A 186 -0.42 11.54 14.20
N GLU A 187 0.29 10.75 14.99
CA GLU A 187 1.64 11.07 15.43
C GLU A 187 2.62 11.08 14.26
N VAL A 188 2.61 10.02 13.44
CA VAL A 188 3.46 9.92 12.24
C VAL A 188 3.15 11.04 11.25
N LEU A 189 1.87 11.32 10.96
CA LEU A 189 1.49 12.38 10.04
C LEU A 189 1.99 13.75 10.51
N LYS A 190 1.89 14.04 11.80
CA LYS A 190 2.38 15.30 12.37
C LYS A 190 3.90 15.46 12.17
N HIS A 191 4.68 14.41 12.43
CA HIS A 191 6.13 14.43 12.21
C HIS A 191 6.47 14.53 10.71
N ALA A 192 5.83 13.74 9.86
CA ALA A 192 6.05 13.77 8.42
C ALA A 192 5.72 15.14 7.78
N GLU A 193 4.67 15.81 8.26
CA GLU A 193 4.34 17.19 7.86
C GLU A 193 5.45 18.18 8.23
N GLN A 194 6.16 17.95 9.35
CA GLN A 194 7.31 18.75 9.76
C GLN A 194 8.55 18.46 8.90
N VAL A 195 8.78 17.19 8.54
CA VAL A 195 9.84 16.80 7.60
C VAL A 195 9.63 17.52 6.27
N VAL A 196 8.46 17.39 5.66
CA VAL A 196 8.13 18.07 4.39
C VAL A 196 8.33 19.59 4.47
N ALA A 197 7.85 20.23 5.55
CA ALA A 197 8.04 21.67 5.73
C ALA A 197 9.52 22.07 5.91
N THR A 198 10.36 21.15 6.39
CA THR A 198 11.81 21.36 6.47
C THR A 198 12.46 21.23 5.10
N ASP A 199 12.08 20.22 4.34
CA ASP A 199 12.62 19.99 3.00
C ASP A 199 12.22 21.10 2.03
N ASP A 200 10.98 21.58 2.09
CA ASP A 200 10.52 22.72 1.30
C ASP A 200 11.34 24.00 1.64
N TRP A 201 11.56 24.26 2.94
CA TRP A 201 12.38 25.39 3.36
C TRP A 201 13.82 25.26 2.86
N TRP A 202 14.41 24.04 2.91
CA TRP A 202 15.75 23.80 2.38
C TRP A 202 15.81 24.04 0.88
N ALA A 203 14.84 23.52 0.13
CA ALA A 203 14.78 23.68 -1.33
C ALA A 203 14.71 25.16 -1.70
N ASP A 204 13.83 25.94 -1.07
CA ASP A 204 13.70 27.37 -1.29
C ASP A 204 15.03 28.12 -1.03
N LYS A 205 15.71 27.78 0.09
CA LYS A 205 16.96 28.44 0.47
C LYS A 205 18.13 28.08 -0.45
N LEU A 206 18.17 26.84 -0.93
CA LEU A 206 19.16 26.41 -1.92
C LEU A 206 18.95 27.12 -3.28
N ASP A 207 17.69 27.29 -3.69
CA ASP A 207 17.33 28.03 -4.90
C ASP A 207 17.69 29.51 -4.79
N GLU A 208 17.68 30.09 -3.58
CA GLU A 208 18.23 31.44 -3.28
C GLU A 208 19.77 31.49 -3.33
N GLY A 209 20.46 30.35 -3.49
CA GLY A 209 21.93 30.27 -3.53
C GLY A 209 22.61 30.35 -2.16
N LYS A 210 21.91 30.00 -1.08
CA LYS A 210 22.46 29.93 0.28
C LYS A 210 23.41 28.76 0.44
N ASP A 211 24.41 28.93 1.33
CA ASP A 211 25.38 27.87 1.64
C ASP A 211 24.74 26.77 2.46
N PRO A 212 24.83 25.48 2.04
CA PRO A 212 24.22 24.38 2.75
C PRO A 212 24.71 24.18 4.20
N HIS A 213 25.98 24.51 4.48
CA HIS A 213 26.51 24.36 5.84
C HIS A 213 25.92 25.42 6.79
N ASP A 214 25.62 26.62 6.29
CA ASP A 214 24.97 27.63 7.09
C ASP A 214 23.50 27.33 7.30
N LEU A 215 22.80 26.80 6.27
CA LEU A 215 21.43 26.30 6.40
C LEU A 215 21.32 25.19 7.44
N HIS A 216 22.27 24.21 7.43
CA HIS A 216 22.26 23.12 8.40
C HIS A 216 22.44 23.60 9.86
N LYS A 217 23.20 24.68 10.08
CA LYS A 217 23.32 25.28 11.43
C LYS A 217 22.02 25.97 11.86
N GLU A 218 21.28 26.55 10.90
CA GLU A 218 20.02 27.27 11.16
C GLU A 218 18.87 26.25 11.37
N ARG A 219 18.77 25.26 10.48
CA ARG A 219 17.75 24.21 10.50
C ARG A 219 18.37 22.88 10.04
N PRO A 220 18.74 21.99 10.97
CA PRO A 220 19.31 20.69 10.63
C PRO A 220 18.39 19.89 9.70
N ILE A 221 18.98 19.18 8.76
CA ILE A 221 18.27 18.15 7.98
C ILE A 221 17.87 17.04 8.97
N PRO A 222 16.62 16.56 8.91
CA PRO A 222 16.13 15.49 9.77
C PRO A 222 16.96 14.22 9.66
#